data_f6924e071c4768bb1ceb0b1306b4bd64
#
_entry.id   f6924e071c4768bb1ceb0b1306b4bd64
#
_cell.length_a   1.000
_cell.length_b   1.000
_cell.length_c   1.000
_cell.angle_alpha   90.00
_cell.angle_beta   90.00
_cell.angle_gamma   90.00
#
_symmetry.space_group_name_H-M   'P 1'
#
loop_
_entity.id
_entity.type
_entity.pdbx_description
1 polymer ?
#
loop_
_entity_poly.entity_id
_entity_poly.type
_entity_poly.pdbx_seq_one_letter_code
_entity_poly.pdbx_strand_id
1 'polypeptide(L)'
;MAEKIDTSFVINTPEGLLKDNDRGCTERIKRLRRLSHSTQPHLDLERAKIETDVYKEYEGSVSVPVLRALVLKEYFSKKTLYLGDDELLVGEKGKDPQCSPTFPELCCHTIEDMHIMNDRKLVNFTVTEDDLKLQEEEIIPYWKNRAVREHLLKAMTQEWRDCYEVGMFTEFMEQRGPGHTAGGKNFYIKGYGDYKKEIEQAIKELDYFNDPEAYDKEQELRAMDICCDAIIILGKRYHDLALEKAAEEKNPVR
;
A
#
# COMPACT_ATOMS: atom_id res chain seq x y z
N MET A 1 11.35 15.52 -41.85
CA MET A 1 10.23 16.14 -41.07
C MET A 1 9.77 15.08 -40.09
N ALA A 2 9.99 15.27 -38.81
CA ALA A 2 9.48 14.35 -37.80
C ALA A 2 7.94 14.48 -37.79
N GLU A 3 7.25 13.39 -38.02
CA GLU A 3 5.80 13.32 -37.84
C GLU A 3 5.46 13.78 -36.41
N LYS A 4 4.61 14.80 -36.30
CA LYS A 4 4.09 15.19 -34.99
C LYS A 4 3.28 14.02 -34.45
N ILE A 5 3.75 13.42 -33.38
CA ILE A 5 2.98 12.42 -32.63
C ILE A 5 1.69 13.12 -32.18
N ASP A 6 0.56 12.61 -32.66
CA ASP A 6 -0.74 13.06 -32.18
C ASP A 6 -0.91 12.64 -30.71
N THR A 7 -0.78 13.61 -29.83
CA THR A 7 -0.96 13.43 -28.38
C THR A 7 -2.39 13.76 -27.93
N SER A 8 -3.32 13.95 -28.88
CA SER A 8 -4.72 14.26 -28.56
C SER A 8 -5.42 13.16 -27.73
N PHE A 9 -4.86 11.95 -27.71
CA PHE A 9 -5.33 10.86 -26.86
C PHE A 9 -4.84 10.97 -25.40
N VAL A 10 -3.85 11.83 -25.10
CA VAL A 10 -3.35 12.09 -23.74
C VAL A 10 -4.03 13.34 -23.20
N ILE A 11 -5.35 13.33 -23.14
CA ILE A 11 -6.10 14.47 -22.64
C ILE A 11 -6.43 14.24 -21.17
N ASN A 12 -5.86 15.07 -20.33
CA ASN A 12 -6.14 15.12 -18.89
C ASN A 12 -7.43 15.89 -18.55
N THR A 13 -8.39 15.96 -19.46
CA THR A 13 -9.69 16.57 -19.18
C THR A 13 -10.81 15.53 -19.24
N PRO A 14 -11.76 15.57 -18.31
CA PRO A 14 -12.91 14.66 -18.32
C PRO A 14 -13.67 14.63 -19.65
N GLU A 15 -13.82 15.80 -20.31
CA GLU A 15 -14.50 15.90 -21.59
C GLU A 15 -13.70 15.26 -22.73
N GLY A 16 -12.38 15.45 -22.75
CA GLY A 16 -11.52 14.88 -23.77
C GLY A 16 -11.46 13.37 -23.73
N LEU A 17 -11.46 12.81 -22.51
CA LEU A 17 -11.45 11.35 -22.29
C LEU A 17 -12.77 10.67 -22.65
N LEU A 18 -13.86 11.44 -22.71
CA LEU A 18 -15.19 10.92 -23.03
C LEU A 18 -15.53 10.99 -24.53
N LYS A 19 -14.79 11.82 -25.31
CA LYS A 19 -15.14 12.10 -26.70
C LYS A 19 -14.94 10.93 -27.67
N ASP A 20 -13.96 10.07 -27.44
CA ASP A 20 -13.49 9.20 -28.52
C ASP A 20 -13.69 7.70 -28.35
N ASN A 21 -14.31 7.25 -27.27
CA ASN A 21 -14.44 5.81 -27.07
C ASN A 21 -15.67 5.42 -26.29
N ASP A 22 -16.83 5.73 -26.84
CA ASP A 22 -18.04 5.03 -26.39
C ASP A 22 -18.09 3.60 -26.98
N ARG A 23 -17.04 2.82 -26.71
CA ARG A 23 -16.92 1.41 -27.09
C ARG A 23 -17.90 0.54 -26.30
N GLY A 24 -19.13 1.01 -26.12
CA GLY A 24 -20.11 0.31 -25.29
C GLY A 24 -19.81 0.37 -23.78
N CYS A 25 -19.06 1.36 -23.31
CA CYS A 25 -18.85 1.59 -21.87
C CYS A 25 -20.18 1.87 -21.17
N THR A 26 -20.44 1.14 -20.10
CA THR A 26 -21.61 1.38 -19.27
C THR A 26 -21.54 2.74 -18.56
N GLU A 27 -22.66 3.31 -18.18
CA GLU A 27 -22.69 4.57 -17.41
C GLU A 27 -21.91 4.47 -16.11
N ARG A 28 -21.87 3.31 -15.47
CA ARG A 28 -21.04 3.04 -14.30
C ARG A 28 -19.56 3.27 -14.61
N ILE A 29 -19.04 2.71 -15.69
CA ILE A 29 -17.63 2.87 -16.08
C ILE A 29 -17.33 4.33 -16.43
N LYS A 30 -18.25 5.03 -17.08
CA LYS A 30 -18.11 6.47 -17.36
C LYS A 30 -18.02 7.29 -16.08
N ARG A 31 -18.81 6.98 -15.04
CA ARG A 31 -18.73 7.67 -13.74
C ARG A 31 -17.42 7.39 -13.01
N LEU A 32 -17.00 6.13 -12.92
CA LEU A 32 -15.71 5.76 -12.31
C LEU A 32 -14.52 6.44 -13.00
N ARG A 33 -14.56 6.49 -14.34
CA ARG A 33 -13.54 7.18 -15.11
C ARG A 33 -13.50 8.68 -14.82
N ARG A 34 -14.67 9.33 -14.75
CA ARG A 34 -14.74 10.75 -14.37
C ARG A 34 -14.17 10.97 -12.97
N LEU A 35 -14.55 10.15 -12.01
CA LEU A 35 -14.04 10.21 -10.65
C LEU A 35 -12.52 10.10 -10.62
N SER A 36 -11.96 9.09 -11.27
CA SER A 36 -10.51 8.87 -11.34
C SER A 36 -9.74 10.08 -11.93
N HIS A 37 -10.31 10.76 -12.93
CA HIS A 37 -9.66 11.91 -13.56
C HIS A 37 -9.95 13.25 -12.88
N SER A 38 -11.03 13.37 -12.13
CA SER A 38 -11.38 14.59 -11.40
C SER A 38 -10.78 14.67 -10.00
N THR A 39 -10.38 13.53 -9.46
CA THR A 39 -9.78 13.47 -8.13
C THR A 39 -8.30 13.83 -8.20
N GLN A 40 -7.88 14.80 -7.40
CA GLN A 40 -6.48 15.18 -7.30
C GLN A 40 -5.73 14.13 -6.46
N PRO A 41 -4.63 13.54 -6.98
CA PRO A 41 -3.79 12.66 -6.19
C PRO A 41 -3.23 13.36 -4.94
N HIS A 42 -3.21 12.66 -3.81
CA HIS A 42 -2.71 13.19 -2.55
C HIS A 42 -1.99 12.13 -1.73
N LEU A 43 -1.14 12.57 -0.82
CA LEU A 43 -0.46 11.66 0.10
C LEU A 43 -1.38 11.28 1.26
N ASP A 44 -1.08 10.12 1.84
CA ASP A 44 -1.73 9.62 3.04
C ASP A 44 -0.67 9.05 3.99
N LEU A 45 -0.58 9.63 5.16
CA LEU A 45 0.36 9.23 6.19
C LEU A 45 -0.27 8.30 7.25
N GLU A 46 -1.56 7.94 7.10
CA GLU A 46 -2.24 7.05 8.05
C GLU A 46 -1.48 5.74 8.24
N ARG A 47 -1.08 5.10 7.12
CA ARG A 47 -0.29 3.86 7.18
C ARG A 47 1.06 4.09 7.88
N ALA A 48 1.77 5.13 7.50
CA ALA A 48 3.08 5.45 8.08
C ALA A 48 3.00 5.69 9.58
N LYS A 49 1.95 6.37 10.04
CA LYS A 49 1.70 6.60 11.47
C LYS A 49 1.45 5.29 12.22
N ILE A 50 0.53 4.47 11.73
CA ILE A 50 0.20 3.17 12.34
C ILE A 50 1.45 2.27 12.41
N GLU A 51 2.20 2.18 11.33
CA GLU A 51 3.43 1.40 11.28
C GLU A 51 4.48 1.91 12.28
N THR A 52 4.68 3.22 12.32
CA THR A 52 5.62 3.84 13.27
C THR A 52 5.25 3.51 14.71
N ASP A 53 3.98 3.55 15.06
CA ASP A 53 3.50 3.23 16.41
C ASP A 53 3.75 1.74 16.74
N VAL A 54 3.46 0.82 15.83
CA VAL A 54 3.71 -0.62 16.02
C VAL A 54 5.20 -0.90 16.19
N TYR A 55 6.05 -0.28 15.38
CA TYR A 55 7.49 -0.45 15.52
C TYR A 55 8.00 0.09 16.86
N LYS A 56 7.53 1.27 17.31
CA LYS A 56 7.87 1.82 18.64
C LYS A 56 7.46 0.89 19.78
N GLU A 57 6.35 0.17 19.62
CA GLU A 57 5.81 -0.71 20.67
C GLU A 57 6.51 -2.07 20.71
N TYR A 58 6.80 -2.68 19.55
CA TYR A 58 7.19 -4.09 19.47
C TYR A 58 8.63 -4.32 19.01
N GLU A 59 9.36 -3.32 18.47
CA GLU A 59 10.73 -3.48 18.00
C GLU A 59 11.64 -4.05 19.10
N GLY A 60 12.34 -5.12 18.79
CA GLY A 60 13.24 -5.82 19.74
C GLY A 60 12.54 -6.73 20.74
N SER A 61 11.19 -6.74 20.79
CA SER A 61 10.42 -7.64 21.65
C SER A 61 9.88 -8.89 20.94
N VAL A 62 9.78 -8.82 19.62
CA VAL A 62 9.33 -9.91 18.74
C VAL A 62 10.30 -10.08 17.57
N SER A 63 10.22 -11.22 16.87
CA SER A 63 11.00 -11.45 15.65
C SER A 63 10.55 -10.51 14.51
N VAL A 64 11.46 -10.25 13.56
CA VAL A 64 11.17 -9.35 12.44
C VAL A 64 9.96 -9.81 11.61
N PRO A 65 9.79 -11.10 11.24
CA PRO A 65 8.59 -11.56 10.55
C PRO A 65 7.30 -11.25 11.32
N VAL A 66 7.30 -11.52 12.62
CA VAL A 66 6.14 -11.25 13.51
C VAL A 66 5.87 -9.75 13.60
N LEU A 67 6.90 -8.91 13.75
CA LEU A 67 6.74 -7.45 13.78
C LEU A 67 6.05 -6.93 12.50
N ARG A 68 6.50 -7.38 11.34
CA ARG A 68 5.90 -6.99 10.04
C ARG A 68 4.45 -7.47 9.92
N ALA A 69 4.15 -8.66 10.40
CA ALA A 69 2.79 -9.19 10.43
C ALA A 69 1.87 -8.39 11.37
N LEU A 70 2.38 -7.95 12.52
CA LEU A 70 1.67 -7.07 13.45
C LEU A 70 1.36 -5.70 12.80
N VAL A 71 2.32 -5.12 12.06
CA VAL A 71 2.07 -3.89 11.28
C VAL A 71 0.89 -4.07 10.33
N LEU A 72 0.88 -5.18 9.56
CA LEU A 72 -0.22 -5.45 8.63
C LEU A 72 -1.57 -5.59 9.37
N LYS A 73 -1.58 -6.32 10.48
CA LYS A 73 -2.78 -6.54 11.29
C LYS A 73 -3.31 -5.23 11.87
N GLU A 74 -2.45 -4.39 12.44
CA GLU A 74 -2.83 -3.10 12.98
C GLU A 74 -3.31 -2.16 11.88
N TYR A 75 -2.63 -2.11 10.75
CA TYR A 75 -3.05 -1.31 9.61
C TYR A 75 -4.44 -1.73 9.12
N PHE A 76 -4.68 -3.02 8.90
CA PHE A 76 -5.99 -3.52 8.44
C PHE A 76 -7.08 -3.42 9.51
N SER A 77 -6.70 -3.34 10.78
CA SER A 77 -7.63 -3.12 11.89
C SER A 77 -8.04 -1.66 12.04
N LYS A 78 -7.18 -0.71 11.67
CA LYS A 78 -7.36 0.71 11.99
C LYS A 78 -7.59 1.58 10.75
N LYS A 79 -7.02 1.23 9.58
CA LYS A 79 -7.09 2.09 8.40
C LYS A 79 -8.52 2.55 8.10
N THR A 80 -8.64 3.77 7.61
CA THR A 80 -9.89 4.30 7.06
C THR A 80 -10.30 3.46 5.85
N LEU A 81 -11.57 3.05 5.79
CA LEU A 81 -12.11 2.26 4.69
C LEU A 81 -12.84 3.16 3.72
N TYR A 82 -12.65 2.89 2.43
CA TYR A 82 -13.39 3.52 1.35
C TYR A 82 -14.22 2.48 0.60
N LEU A 83 -15.48 2.82 0.36
CA LEU A 83 -16.40 2.05 -0.50
C LEU A 83 -17.22 3.05 -1.32
N GLY A 84 -16.86 3.22 -2.59
CA GLY A 84 -17.51 4.14 -3.51
C GLY A 84 -18.81 3.58 -4.10
N ASP A 85 -19.66 4.49 -4.57
CA ASP A 85 -21.00 4.14 -5.05
C ASP A 85 -21.04 3.20 -6.25
N ASP A 86 -20.04 3.24 -7.11
CA ASP A 86 -19.98 2.46 -8.34
C ASP A 86 -18.97 1.31 -8.27
N GLU A 87 -18.36 1.05 -7.12
CA GLU A 87 -17.40 -0.02 -6.94
C GLU A 87 -18.07 -1.38 -6.74
N LEU A 88 -17.53 -2.42 -7.39
CA LEU A 88 -17.93 -3.81 -7.22
C LEU A 88 -16.90 -4.61 -6.43
N LEU A 89 -15.69 -4.10 -6.32
CA LEU A 89 -14.61 -4.67 -5.55
C LEU A 89 -14.13 -3.62 -4.55
N VAL A 90 -13.90 -4.05 -3.34
CA VAL A 90 -13.37 -3.21 -2.27
C VAL A 90 -11.87 -3.38 -2.13
N GLY A 91 -11.19 -2.47 -1.45
CA GLY A 91 -9.77 -2.60 -1.15
C GLY A 91 -8.92 -1.42 -1.62
N GLU A 92 -9.46 -0.21 -1.57
CA GLU A 92 -8.67 1.01 -1.81
C GLU A 92 -7.44 1.05 -0.90
N LYS A 93 -6.29 1.47 -1.44
CA LYS A 93 -5.01 1.47 -0.71
C LYS A 93 -5.03 2.44 0.46
N GLY A 94 -5.51 3.65 0.25
CA GLY A 94 -5.62 4.68 1.27
C GLY A 94 -7.07 4.92 1.71
N LYS A 95 -7.32 6.09 2.28
CA LYS A 95 -8.62 6.49 2.86
C LYS A 95 -9.67 6.89 1.83
N ASP A 96 -9.27 7.16 0.60
CA ASP A 96 -10.14 7.57 -0.51
C ASP A 96 -9.47 7.34 -1.89
N PRO A 97 -10.17 7.59 -3.02
CA PRO A 97 -9.60 7.43 -4.36
C PRO A 97 -8.42 8.35 -4.62
N GLN A 98 -7.42 7.86 -5.36
CA GLN A 98 -6.17 8.58 -5.68
C GLN A 98 -5.30 8.92 -4.45
N CYS A 99 -5.62 8.36 -3.32
CA CYS A 99 -4.85 8.46 -2.10
C CYS A 99 -3.64 7.51 -2.15
N SER A 100 -2.44 8.04 -1.88
CA SER A 100 -1.19 7.30 -1.94
C SER A 100 -0.58 7.15 -0.55
N PRO A 101 -0.67 5.97 0.07
CA PRO A 101 -0.03 5.74 1.36
C PRO A 101 1.49 5.78 1.23
N THR A 102 2.16 6.27 2.26
CA THR A 102 3.62 6.29 2.36
C THR A 102 4.16 5.08 3.11
N PHE A 103 5.41 4.71 2.80
CA PHE A 103 6.11 3.52 3.28
C PHE A 103 7.45 3.95 3.87
N PRO A 104 7.48 4.50 5.10
CA PRO A 104 8.69 5.07 5.68
C PRO A 104 9.78 4.03 5.94
N GLU A 105 9.41 2.77 6.12
CA GLU A 105 10.35 1.64 6.24
C GLU A 105 11.17 1.41 4.98
N LEU A 106 10.62 1.75 3.82
CA LEU A 106 11.31 1.66 2.54
C LEU A 106 12.02 2.96 2.20
N CYS A 107 11.29 4.07 2.26
CA CYS A 107 11.78 5.40 1.94
C CYS A 107 11.13 6.43 2.88
N CYS A 108 11.89 6.91 3.85
CA CYS A 108 11.45 8.00 4.71
C CYS A 108 11.65 9.33 3.99
N HIS A 109 10.57 9.87 3.44
CA HIS A 109 10.60 11.15 2.73
C HIS A 109 10.99 12.30 3.67
N THR A 110 11.83 13.19 3.15
CA THR A 110 12.13 14.45 3.82
C THR A 110 10.99 15.46 3.62
N ILE A 111 10.95 16.54 4.39
CA ILE A 111 9.99 17.62 4.19
C ILE A 111 10.19 18.28 2.81
N GLU A 112 11.44 18.37 2.35
CA GLU A 112 11.75 18.85 0.98
C GLU A 112 11.18 17.93 -0.09
N ASP A 113 11.32 16.61 0.05
CA ASP A 113 10.70 15.64 -0.87
C ASP A 113 9.17 15.85 -0.95
N MET A 114 8.51 16.09 0.18
CA MET A 114 7.08 16.31 0.24
C MET A 114 6.66 17.62 -0.45
N HIS A 115 7.43 18.70 -0.28
CA HIS A 115 7.22 19.94 -1.02
C HIS A 115 7.42 19.74 -2.53
N ILE A 116 8.47 19.03 -2.95
CA ILE A 116 8.70 18.71 -4.38
C ILE A 116 7.53 17.90 -4.93
N MET A 117 7.01 16.91 -4.22
CA MET A 117 5.85 16.12 -4.65
C MET A 117 4.60 16.98 -4.81
N ASN A 118 4.40 17.97 -3.95
CA ASN A 118 3.27 18.89 -4.01
C ASN A 118 3.40 19.90 -5.18
N ASP A 119 4.58 20.45 -5.41
CA ASP A 119 4.78 21.61 -6.27
C ASP A 119 5.17 21.25 -7.71
N ARG A 120 5.59 20.02 -7.98
CA ARG A 120 5.99 19.61 -9.32
C ARG A 120 4.82 19.67 -10.30
N LYS A 121 5.13 20.05 -11.56
CA LYS A 121 4.11 20.32 -12.59
C LYS A 121 3.39 19.05 -13.10
N LEU A 122 4.05 17.90 -13.05
CA LEU A 122 3.52 16.64 -13.54
C LEU A 122 3.52 15.60 -12.42
N VAL A 123 2.45 14.82 -12.34
CA VAL A 123 2.29 13.74 -11.35
C VAL A 123 2.50 14.27 -9.93
N ASN A 124 1.91 15.43 -9.63
CA ASN A 124 1.96 15.99 -8.28
C ASN A 124 0.96 15.29 -7.35
N PHE A 125 1.27 15.36 -6.07
CA PHE A 125 0.42 14.89 -4.99
C PHE A 125 0.16 16.03 -4.03
N THR A 126 -1.08 16.28 -3.70
CA THR A 126 -1.40 17.25 -2.64
C THR A 126 -0.85 16.74 -1.31
N VAL A 127 -0.16 17.63 -0.61
CA VAL A 127 0.37 17.41 0.75
C VAL A 127 -0.19 18.50 1.63
N THR A 128 -0.83 18.13 2.72
CA THR A 128 -1.43 19.09 3.65
C THR A 128 -0.42 19.53 4.72
N GLU A 129 -0.70 20.64 5.41
CA GLU A 129 0.11 21.08 6.56
C GLU A 129 0.11 20.05 7.70
N ASP A 130 -0.99 19.32 7.87
CA ASP A 130 -1.08 18.25 8.87
C ASP A 130 -0.18 17.06 8.48
N ASP A 131 -0.09 16.73 7.17
CA ASP A 131 0.83 15.71 6.68
C ASP A 131 2.29 16.11 6.92
N LEU A 132 2.65 17.37 6.61
CA LEU A 132 4.00 17.89 6.86
C LEU A 132 4.35 17.82 8.34
N LYS A 133 3.45 18.25 9.19
CA LYS A 133 3.65 18.22 10.65
C LYS A 133 3.81 16.79 11.17
N LEU A 134 2.94 15.87 10.76
CA LEU A 134 3.03 14.47 11.15
C LEU A 134 4.35 13.83 10.68
N GLN A 135 4.77 14.14 9.46
CA GLN A 135 6.03 13.66 8.91
C GLN A 135 7.23 14.18 9.72
N GLU A 136 7.26 15.49 10.04
CA GLU A 136 8.37 16.13 10.74
C GLU A 136 8.46 15.73 12.22
N GLU A 137 7.30 15.68 12.90
CA GLU A 137 7.28 15.48 14.37
C GLU A 137 7.30 14.01 14.78
N GLU A 138 6.77 13.09 13.96
CA GLU A 138 6.59 11.70 14.38
C GLU A 138 7.28 10.66 13.48
N ILE A 139 7.24 10.84 12.14
CA ILE A 139 7.72 9.82 11.21
C ILE A 139 9.24 9.93 11.05
N ILE A 140 9.75 11.10 10.64
CA ILE A 140 11.18 11.32 10.45
C ILE A 140 12.01 11.01 11.71
N PRO A 141 11.62 11.42 12.93
CA PRO A 141 12.42 11.14 14.13
C PRO A 141 12.64 9.66 14.39
N TYR A 142 11.70 8.82 14.00
CA TYR A 142 11.83 7.38 14.15
C TYR A 142 12.58 6.72 12.98
N TRP A 143 12.21 7.05 11.73
CA TRP A 143 12.69 6.34 10.54
C TRP A 143 14.00 6.86 9.96
N LYS A 144 14.45 8.04 10.35
CA LYS A 144 15.73 8.59 9.91
C LYS A 144 16.88 7.61 10.19
N ASN A 145 17.62 7.23 9.17
CA ASN A 145 18.69 6.23 9.16
C ASN A 145 18.23 4.77 9.42
N ARG A 146 16.93 4.47 9.36
CA ARG A 146 16.37 3.12 9.53
C ARG A 146 15.74 2.56 8.27
N ALA A 147 15.32 3.41 7.34
CA ALA A 147 14.71 2.99 6.09
C ALA A 147 15.68 2.24 5.18
N VAL A 148 15.14 1.37 4.34
CA VAL A 148 15.95 0.59 3.37
C VAL A 148 16.76 1.51 2.47
N ARG A 149 16.19 2.64 2.03
CA ARG A 149 16.87 3.64 1.19
C ARG A 149 18.18 4.13 1.82
N GLU A 150 18.17 4.50 3.09
CA GLU A 150 19.37 4.99 3.77
C GLU A 150 20.45 3.92 3.89
N HIS A 151 20.06 2.68 4.15
CA HIS A 151 20.98 1.55 4.17
C HIS A 151 21.58 1.29 2.78
N LEU A 152 20.76 1.35 1.73
CA LEU A 152 21.19 1.19 0.36
C LEU A 152 22.18 2.28 -0.06
N LEU A 153 21.83 3.55 0.17
CA LEU A 153 22.71 4.70 -0.13
C LEU A 153 24.02 4.65 0.65
N LYS A 154 23.98 4.18 1.90
CA LYS A 154 25.18 4.01 2.73
C LYS A 154 26.10 2.90 2.20
N ALA A 155 25.55 1.85 1.61
CA ALA A 155 26.30 0.73 1.03
C ALA A 155 26.84 1.04 -0.38
N MET A 156 26.33 2.05 -1.08
CA MET A 156 26.79 2.44 -2.41
C MET A 156 28.23 2.98 -2.39
N THR A 157 29.00 2.69 -3.45
CA THR A 157 30.29 3.34 -3.70
C THR A 157 30.10 4.82 -4.06
N GLN A 158 31.20 5.59 -4.06
CA GLN A 158 31.11 7.01 -4.43
C GLN A 158 30.66 7.19 -5.88
N GLU A 159 31.14 6.38 -6.80
CA GLU A 159 30.76 6.43 -8.23
C GLU A 159 29.26 6.19 -8.41
N TRP A 160 28.68 5.26 -7.64
CA TRP A 160 27.24 5.03 -7.68
C TRP A 160 26.45 6.22 -7.14
N ARG A 161 26.89 6.86 -6.09
CA ARG A 161 26.26 8.06 -5.55
C ARG A 161 26.33 9.21 -6.53
N ASP A 162 27.49 9.44 -7.17
CA ASP A 162 27.65 10.49 -8.17
C ASP A 162 26.71 10.26 -9.37
N CYS A 163 26.55 8.99 -9.82
CA CYS A 163 25.59 8.64 -10.86
C CYS A 163 24.13 8.85 -10.42
N TYR A 164 23.81 8.55 -9.15
CA TYR A 164 22.49 8.78 -8.59
C TYR A 164 22.17 10.28 -8.51
N GLU A 165 23.10 11.10 -8.03
CA GLU A 165 22.92 12.55 -7.92
C GLU A 165 22.65 13.24 -9.25
N VAL A 166 23.29 12.76 -10.33
CA VAL A 166 23.03 13.31 -11.68
C VAL A 166 21.84 12.64 -12.39
N GLY A 167 21.12 11.77 -11.71
CA GLY A 167 19.89 11.17 -12.22
C GLY A 167 20.08 10.09 -13.29
N MET A 168 21.26 9.44 -13.36
CA MET A 168 21.48 8.32 -14.29
C MET A 168 20.61 7.11 -13.95
N PHE A 169 20.22 6.94 -12.70
CA PHE A 169 19.26 5.93 -12.23
C PHE A 169 18.57 6.44 -10.95
N THR A 170 17.57 5.69 -10.49
CA THR A 170 16.82 5.97 -9.26
C THR A 170 16.92 4.80 -8.29
N GLU A 171 16.64 5.05 -7.00
CA GLU A 171 16.70 4.04 -5.92
C GLU A 171 15.48 3.10 -5.89
N PHE A 172 14.98 2.68 -7.02
CA PHE A 172 13.79 1.83 -7.06
C PHE A 172 14.00 0.38 -6.64
N MET A 173 15.20 -0.01 -6.28
CA MET A 173 15.47 -1.37 -5.78
C MET A 173 14.71 -1.66 -4.49
N GLU A 174 14.54 -0.67 -3.63
CA GLU A 174 13.76 -0.76 -2.39
C GLU A 174 12.25 -0.84 -2.62
N GLN A 175 11.79 -0.46 -3.81
CA GLN A 175 10.37 -0.40 -4.16
C GLN A 175 9.91 -1.60 -4.99
N ARG A 176 10.84 -2.44 -5.46
CA ARG A 176 10.53 -3.58 -6.32
C ARG A 176 10.46 -4.87 -5.54
N GLY A 177 9.29 -5.15 -5.00
CA GLY A 177 8.91 -6.52 -4.71
C GLY A 177 8.49 -7.27 -5.97
N PRO A 178 8.43 -8.61 -5.95
CA PRO A 178 7.82 -9.39 -7.03
C PRO A 178 6.34 -8.99 -7.13
N GLY A 179 5.99 -8.17 -8.12
CA GLY A 179 4.64 -7.67 -8.37
C GLY A 179 3.71 -8.74 -8.95
N HIS A 180 3.76 -9.96 -8.45
CA HIS A 180 3.02 -11.09 -8.97
C HIS A 180 1.89 -11.51 -8.06
N THR A 181 0.85 -12.09 -8.66
CA THR A 181 -0.25 -12.70 -7.92
C THR A 181 0.27 -13.87 -7.09
N ALA A 182 0.32 -13.70 -5.79
CA ALA A 182 0.64 -14.77 -4.87
C ALA A 182 -0.49 -15.81 -4.82
N GLY A 183 -0.18 -17.05 -4.46
CA GLY A 183 -1.16 -18.11 -4.23
C GLY A 183 -1.81 -18.72 -5.47
N GLY A 184 -1.82 -18.06 -6.64
CA GLY A 184 -2.35 -18.60 -7.88
C GLY A 184 -3.76 -19.19 -7.73
N LYS A 185 -3.98 -20.42 -8.22
CA LYS A 185 -5.27 -21.11 -8.12
C LYS A 185 -5.73 -21.39 -6.68
N ASN A 186 -4.82 -21.36 -5.71
CA ASN A 186 -5.15 -21.66 -4.31
C ASN A 186 -6.16 -20.66 -3.72
N PHE A 187 -6.18 -19.40 -4.20
CA PHE A 187 -7.18 -18.42 -3.79
C PHE A 187 -8.62 -18.83 -4.12
N TYR A 188 -8.82 -19.74 -5.08
CA TYR A 188 -10.14 -20.26 -5.44
C TYR A 188 -10.50 -21.57 -4.71
N ILE A 189 -9.53 -22.19 -4.06
CA ILE A 189 -9.68 -23.52 -3.46
C ILE A 189 -9.70 -23.42 -1.93
N LYS A 190 -8.92 -22.50 -1.36
CA LYS A 190 -8.69 -22.35 0.08
C LYS A 190 -9.03 -20.94 0.55
N GLY A 191 -9.65 -20.85 1.71
CA GLY A 191 -9.79 -19.60 2.45
C GLY A 191 -8.68 -19.41 3.48
N TYR A 192 -8.57 -18.21 4.05
CA TYR A 192 -7.57 -17.92 5.07
C TYR A 192 -7.75 -18.75 6.35
N GLY A 193 -8.98 -19.19 6.65
CA GLY A 193 -9.23 -20.16 7.73
C GLY A 193 -8.62 -21.53 7.49
N ASP A 194 -8.45 -21.96 6.23
CA ASP A 194 -7.81 -23.22 5.90
C ASP A 194 -6.30 -23.11 6.01
N TYR A 195 -5.72 -21.97 5.57
CA TYR A 195 -4.30 -21.68 5.80
C TYR A 195 -3.96 -21.67 7.29
N LYS A 196 -4.79 -21.08 8.16
CA LYS A 196 -4.57 -21.11 9.62
C LYS A 196 -4.49 -22.53 10.18
N LYS A 197 -5.34 -23.45 9.72
CA LYS A 197 -5.29 -24.87 10.13
C LYS A 197 -4.00 -25.55 9.66
N GLU A 198 -3.58 -25.28 8.43
CA GLU A 198 -2.32 -25.81 7.87
C GLU A 198 -1.11 -25.27 8.63
N ILE A 199 -1.10 -23.99 8.99
CA ILE A 199 -0.05 -23.34 9.79
C ILE A 199 -0.01 -23.98 11.20
N GLU A 200 -1.15 -24.14 11.86
CA GLU A 200 -1.22 -24.78 13.17
C GLU A 200 -0.65 -26.21 13.14
N GLN A 201 -0.96 -26.96 12.09
CA GLN A 201 -0.42 -28.30 11.91
C GLN A 201 1.09 -28.27 11.63
N ALA A 202 1.57 -27.36 10.78
CA ALA A 202 2.98 -27.20 10.47
C ALA A 202 3.81 -26.86 11.72
N ILE A 203 3.29 -26.00 12.61
CA ILE A 203 3.96 -25.66 13.88
C ILE A 203 4.07 -26.91 14.79
N LYS A 204 3.03 -27.78 14.85
CA LYS A 204 3.06 -29.01 15.65
C LYS A 204 4.05 -30.04 15.14
N GLU A 205 4.38 -29.98 13.84
CA GLU A 205 5.29 -30.91 13.16
C GLU A 205 6.75 -30.45 13.17
N LEU A 206 7.08 -29.27 13.73
CA LEU A 206 8.45 -28.78 13.81
C LEU A 206 9.32 -29.68 14.69
N ASP A 207 10.47 -30.06 14.17
CA ASP A 207 11.47 -30.87 14.88
C ASP A 207 12.59 -29.99 15.45
N TYR A 208 12.39 -29.50 16.66
CA TYR A 208 13.37 -28.64 17.34
C TYR A 208 14.68 -29.35 17.74
N PHE A 209 14.73 -30.69 17.64
CA PHE A 209 15.94 -31.45 18.00
C PHE A 209 16.88 -31.67 16.79
N ASN A 210 16.32 -31.87 15.60
CA ASN A 210 17.08 -32.22 14.42
C ASN A 210 17.12 -31.10 13.36
N ASP A 211 16.23 -30.12 13.46
CA ASP A 211 16.17 -28.98 12.54
C ASP A 211 16.68 -27.71 13.22
N PRO A 212 17.90 -27.22 12.89
CA PRO A 212 18.46 -26.02 13.46
C PRO A 212 17.68 -24.74 13.10
N GLU A 213 16.84 -24.79 12.06
CA GLU A 213 16.00 -23.68 11.63
C GLU A 213 14.58 -23.75 12.19
N ALA A 214 14.25 -24.72 13.04
CA ALA A 214 12.89 -24.94 13.54
C ALA A 214 12.31 -23.70 14.24
N TYR A 215 13.12 -22.99 15.02
CA TYR A 215 12.69 -21.75 15.65
C TYR A 215 12.36 -20.65 14.63
N ASP A 216 13.20 -20.43 13.62
CA ASP A 216 12.96 -19.41 12.61
C ASP A 216 11.72 -19.76 11.77
N LYS A 217 11.53 -21.05 11.43
CA LYS A 217 10.32 -21.56 10.77
C LYS A 217 9.07 -21.31 11.61
N GLU A 218 9.14 -21.52 12.92
CA GLU A 218 8.03 -21.20 13.83
C GLU A 218 7.69 -19.69 13.78
N GLN A 219 8.69 -18.79 13.80
CA GLN A 219 8.44 -17.36 13.75
C GLN A 219 7.78 -16.94 12.43
N GLU A 220 8.22 -17.51 11.30
CA GLU A 220 7.58 -17.29 10.00
C GLU A 220 6.13 -17.80 9.97
N LEU A 221 5.88 -19.01 10.48
CA LEU A 221 4.53 -19.57 10.56
C LEU A 221 3.61 -18.73 11.45
N ARG A 222 4.09 -18.25 12.59
CA ARG A 222 3.36 -17.31 13.46
C ARG A 222 3.03 -16.00 12.74
N ALA A 223 3.99 -15.46 11.97
CA ALA A 223 3.77 -14.27 11.16
C ALA A 223 2.69 -14.51 10.09
N MET A 224 2.72 -15.66 9.42
CA MET A 224 1.70 -16.05 8.43
C MET A 224 0.31 -16.16 9.07
N ASP A 225 0.20 -16.72 10.28
CA ASP A 225 -1.08 -16.81 11.02
C ASP A 225 -1.65 -15.42 11.33
N ILE A 226 -0.81 -14.50 11.81
CA ILE A 226 -1.18 -13.09 12.04
C ILE A 226 -1.63 -12.41 10.75
N CYS A 227 -0.95 -12.67 9.64
CA CYS A 227 -1.35 -12.13 8.33
C CYS A 227 -2.72 -12.67 7.87
N CYS A 228 -3.03 -13.93 8.14
CA CYS A 228 -4.36 -14.49 7.88
C CYS A 228 -5.44 -13.75 8.69
N ASP A 229 -5.18 -13.51 9.98
CA ASP A 229 -6.08 -12.72 10.83
C ASP A 229 -6.28 -11.31 10.27
N ALA A 230 -5.21 -10.64 9.84
CA ALA A 230 -5.24 -9.30 9.29
C ALA A 230 -6.21 -9.19 8.11
N ILE A 231 -6.14 -10.13 7.17
CA ILE A 231 -7.00 -10.16 5.98
C ILE A 231 -8.46 -10.49 6.36
N ILE A 232 -8.67 -11.41 7.30
CA ILE A 232 -10.01 -11.75 7.81
C ILE A 232 -10.65 -10.52 8.48
N ILE A 233 -9.88 -9.77 9.27
CA ILE A 233 -10.33 -8.53 9.91
C ILE A 233 -10.74 -7.50 8.86
N LEU A 234 -9.90 -7.27 7.85
CA LEU A 234 -10.20 -6.33 6.78
C LEU A 234 -11.49 -6.72 6.03
N GLY A 235 -11.64 -7.99 5.70
CA GLY A 235 -12.84 -8.51 5.05
C GLY A 235 -14.10 -8.29 5.89
N LYS A 236 -14.05 -8.54 7.20
CA LYS A 236 -15.16 -8.26 8.13
C LYS A 236 -15.51 -6.78 8.20
N ARG A 237 -14.51 -5.91 8.31
CA ARG A 237 -14.73 -4.45 8.35
C ARG A 237 -15.39 -3.93 7.08
N TYR A 238 -14.98 -4.41 5.90
CA TYR A 238 -15.65 -4.05 4.65
C TYR A 238 -17.07 -4.62 4.55
N HIS A 239 -17.29 -5.84 5.05
CA HIS A 239 -18.62 -6.41 5.14
C HIS A 239 -19.55 -5.53 5.98
N ASP A 240 -19.10 -5.11 7.17
CA ASP A 240 -19.88 -4.29 8.07
C ASP A 240 -20.17 -2.92 7.45
N LEU A 241 -19.18 -2.26 6.86
CA LEU A 241 -19.35 -1.01 6.11
C LEU A 241 -20.35 -1.16 4.95
N ALA A 242 -20.31 -2.27 4.23
CA ALA A 242 -21.25 -2.53 3.13
C ALA A 242 -22.69 -2.70 3.65
N LEU A 243 -22.88 -3.36 4.79
CA LEU A 243 -24.19 -3.48 5.43
C LEU A 243 -24.75 -2.12 5.91
N GLU A 244 -23.89 -1.27 6.51
CA GLU A 244 -24.28 0.09 6.90
C GLU A 244 -24.74 0.89 5.70
N LYS A 245 -23.96 0.91 4.61
CA LYS A 245 -24.33 1.60 3.36
C LYS A 245 -25.58 1.02 2.72
N ALA A 246 -25.75 -0.29 2.73
CA ALA A 246 -26.95 -0.94 2.19
C ALA A 246 -28.21 -0.57 2.98
N ALA A 247 -28.11 -0.36 4.27
CA ALA A 247 -29.24 0.09 5.10
C ALA A 247 -29.69 1.52 4.78
N GLU A 248 -28.78 2.38 4.32
CA GLU A 248 -29.04 3.78 3.93
C GLU A 248 -29.47 3.90 2.46
N GLU A 249 -29.16 2.92 1.61
CA GLU A 249 -29.43 2.96 0.18
C GLU A 249 -30.93 2.81 -0.10
N LYS A 250 -31.46 3.69 -0.93
CA LYS A 250 -32.88 3.70 -1.33
C LYS A 250 -33.14 3.02 -2.67
N ASN A 251 -32.10 2.79 -3.44
CA ASN A 251 -32.21 2.14 -4.74
C ASN A 251 -32.17 0.61 -4.57
N PRO A 252 -33.26 -0.13 -4.88
CA PRO A 252 -33.34 -1.58 -4.64
C PRO A 252 -32.42 -2.40 -5.56
N VAL A 253 -31.78 -1.78 -6.55
CA VAL A 253 -30.84 -2.42 -7.50
C VAL A 253 -29.40 -2.29 -7.03
N ARG A 254 -29.14 -1.45 -6.08
CA ARG A 254 -27.84 -1.26 -5.41
C ARG A 254 -27.84 -1.98 -4.09
#